data_d896c4c7ccfccbd1007d8de8fe61bd3d
#
_entry.id   d896c4c7ccfccbd1007d8de8fe61bd3d
#
_cell.length_a   1.000
_cell.length_b   1.000
_cell.length_c   1.000
_cell.angle_alpha   90.00
_cell.angle_beta   90.00
_cell.angle_gamma   90.00
#
_symmetry.space_group_name_H-M   'P 1'
#
loop_
_entity.id
_entity.type
_entity.pdbx_description
1 polymer ?
#
loop_
_entity_poly.entity_id
_entity_poly.type
_entity_poly.pdbx_seq_one_letter_code
_entity_poly.pdbx_strand_id
1 'polypeptide(L)'
;MADDDVRVLVVDDVADAAASLAETLEMSGYKVAVATDGARALALIEVEQPHCVLLDIGMPGMDGNQLARLLRDRYGDDIVLIAVTGREHDDERVSDTFARVDHYLQKPVDPDQLRKLLPPVAG
;
A
#
# COMPACT_ATOMS: atom_id res chain seq x y z
N MET A 1 11.01 -13.07 -17.42
CA MET A 1 9.60 -13.08 -17.80
C MET A 1 8.82 -12.12 -16.90
N ALA A 2 7.87 -11.46 -17.48
CA ALA A 2 7.11 -10.45 -16.76
C ALA A 2 6.33 -11.01 -15.58
N ASP A 3 6.03 -12.30 -15.60
CA ASP A 3 5.23 -12.94 -14.57
C ASP A 3 5.92 -13.05 -13.22
N ASP A 4 7.24 -12.87 -13.21
CA ASP A 4 8.01 -12.95 -11.96
C ASP A 4 8.12 -11.62 -11.24
N ASP A 5 7.61 -10.55 -11.85
CA ASP A 5 7.69 -9.23 -11.24
C ASP A 5 6.69 -9.10 -10.10
N VAL A 6 7.18 -8.59 -8.99
CA VAL A 6 6.30 -8.25 -7.86
C VAL A 6 5.87 -6.79 -8.02
N ARG A 7 4.57 -6.59 -8.11
CA ARG A 7 3.98 -5.26 -8.32
C ARG A 7 3.42 -4.72 -7.03
N VAL A 8 3.76 -3.48 -6.74
CA VAL A 8 3.34 -2.78 -5.51
C VAL A 8 2.67 -1.47 -5.90
N LEU A 9 1.55 -1.17 -5.28
CA LEU A 9 0.91 0.13 -5.41
C LEU A 9 1.10 0.90 -4.11
N VAL A 10 1.63 2.12 -4.22
CA VAL A 10 1.77 3.02 -3.07
C VAL A 10 0.66 4.06 -3.15
N VAL A 11 -0.16 4.15 -2.11
CA VAL A 11 -1.26 5.11 -2.03
C VAL A 11 -0.98 6.09 -0.90
N ASP A 12 -0.66 7.34 -1.27
CA ASP A 12 -0.31 8.39 -0.31
C ASP A 12 -0.62 9.73 -0.96
N ASP A 13 -1.35 10.59 -0.27
CA ASP A 13 -1.73 11.90 -0.82
C ASP A 13 -0.56 12.88 -0.91
N VAL A 14 0.55 12.60 -0.24
CA VAL A 14 1.76 13.40 -0.35
C VAL A 14 2.62 12.80 -1.48
N ALA A 15 2.59 13.43 -2.64
CA ALA A 15 3.24 12.91 -3.84
C ALA A 15 4.72 12.65 -3.64
N ASP A 16 5.43 13.56 -2.95
CA ASP A 16 6.86 13.41 -2.72
C ASP A 16 7.17 12.19 -1.83
N ALA A 17 6.36 11.96 -0.81
CA ALA A 17 6.55 10.82 0.07
C ALA A 17 6.28 9.51 -0.67
N ALA A 18 5.23 9.49 -1.48
CA ALA A 18 4.90 8.32 -2.30
C ALA A 18 6.01 8.02 -3.30
N ALA A 19 6.51 9.04 -3.98
CA ALA A 19 7.57 8.89 -4.97
C ALA A 19 8.87 8.39 -4.33
N SER A 20 9.20 8.90 -3.16
CA SER A 20 10.40 8.50 -2.44
C SER A 20 10.34 7.02 -2.05
N LEU A 21 9.21 6.58 -1.53
CA LEU A 21 9.03 5.19 -1.16
C LEU A 21 9.04 4.28 -2.39
N ALA A 22 8.39 4.72 -3.46
CA ALA A 22 8.36 3.97 -4.72
C ALA A 22 9.78 3.77 -5.26
N GLU A 23 10.58 4.83 -5.26
CA GLU A 23 11.95 4.78 -5.73
C GLU A 23 12.78 3.79 -4.93
N THR A 24 12.62 3.80 -3.61
CA THR A 24 13.31 2.85 -2.73
C THR A 24 12.94 1.41 -3.07
N LEU A 25 11.67 1.14 -3.30
CA LEU A 25 11.20 -0.19 -3.65
C LEU A 25 11.68 -0.63 -5.04
N GLU A 26 11.69 0.31 -5.99
CA GLU A 26 12.19 0.01 -7.34
C GLU A 26 13.66 -0.37 -7.30
N MET A 27 14.44 0.26 -6.45
CA MET A 27 15.85 -0.10 -6.26
C MET A 27 16.01 -1.53 -5.73
N SER A 28 15.01 -2.05 -5.07
CA SER A 28 15.01 -3.42 -4.56
C SER A 28 14.43 -4.43 -5.55
N GLY A 29 14.04 -3.97 -6.73
CA GLY A 29 13.56 -4.87 -7.78
C GLY A 29 12.06 -4.96 -7.95
N TYR A 30 11.28 -4.20 -7.17
CA TYR A 30 9.83 -4.18 -7.30
C TYR A 30 9.39 -3.25 -8.41
N LYS A 31 8.26 -3.56 -9.02
CA LYS A 31 7.58 -2.62 -9.93
C LYS A 31 6.55 -1.86 -9.13
N VAL A 32 6.63 -0.54 -9.16
CA VAL A 32 5.83 0.29 -8.27
C VAL A 32 5.02 1.30 -9.06
N ALA A 33 3.74 1.38 -8.75
CA ALA A 33 2.87 2.45 -9.20
C ALA A 33 2.49 3.31 -8.00
N VAL A 34 2.15 4.56 -8.24
CA VAL A 34 1.81 5.52 -7.19
C VAL A 34 0.43 6.10 -7.48
N ALA A 35 -0.40 6.16 -6.46
CA ALA A 35 -1.69 6.85 -6.51
C ALA A 35 -1.75 7.86 -5.36
N THR A 36 -2.23 9.05 -5.64
CA THR A 36 -2.33 10.11 -4.64
C THR A 36 -3.75 10.34 -4.16
N ASP A 37 -4.70 9.54 -4.64
CA ASP A 37 -6.07 9.55 -4.13
C ASP A 37 -6.71 8.18 -4.33
N GLY A 38 -7.87 7.99 -3.70
CA GLY A 38 -8.54 6.69 -3.71
C GLY A 38 -9.09 6.29 -5.06
N ALA A 39 -9.61 7.25 -5.82
CA ALA A 39 -10.16 6.96 -7.15
C ALA A 39 -9.07 6.49 -8.10
N ARG A 40 -7.91 7.17 -8.07
CA ARG A 40 -6.77 6.78 -8.89
C ARG A 40 -6.23 5.42 -8.45
N ALA A 41 -6.21 5.16 -7.14
CA ALA A 41 -5.78 3.87 -6.63
C ALA A 41 -6.64 2.74 -7.19
N LEU A 42 -7.95 2.90 -7.16
CA LEU A 42 -8.86 1.87 -7.67
C LEU A 42 -8.65 1.64 -9.16
N ALA A 43 -8.46 2.70 -9.92
CA ALA A 43 -8.21 2.59 -11.37
C ALA A 43 -6.91 1.86 -11.65
N LEU A 44 -5.85 2.20 -10.92
CA LEU A 44 -4.54 1.57 -11.11
C LEU A 44 -4.55 0.10 -10.70
N ILE A 45 -5.28 -0.26 -9.67
CA ILE A 45 -5.36 -1.66 -9.25
C ILE A 45 -5.96 -2.53 -10.35
N GLU A 46 -6.96 -2.03 -11.06
CA GLU A 46 -7.57 -2.77 -12.16
C GLU A 46 -6.59 -3.00 -13.31
N VAL A 47 -5.75 -2.01 -13.59
CA VAL A 47 -4.80 -2.07 -14.71
C VAL A 47 -3.53 -2.82 -14.34
N GLU A 48 -2.95 -2.47 -13.20
CA GLU A 48 -1.63 -2.97 -12.81
C GLU A 48 -1.71 -4.31 -12.08
N GLN A 49 -2.83 -4.63 -11.48
CA GLN A 49 -3.02 -5.87 -10.71
C GLN A 49 -1.89 -6.10 -9.72
N PRO A 50 -1.71 -5.18 -8.74
CA PRO A 50 -0.59 -5.29 -7.82
C PRO A 50 -0.75 -6.47 -6.87
N HIS A 51 0.36 -7.01 -6.42
CA HIS A 51 0.38 -8.06 -5.40
C HIS A 51 0.19 -7.48 -4.00
N CYS A 52 0.61 -6.22 -3.82
CA CYS A 52 0.59 -5.54 -2.54
C CYS A 52 0.19 -4.08 -2.71
N VAL A 53 -0.61 -3.58 -1.79
CA VAL A 53 -0.99 -2.16 -1.75
C VAL A 53 -0.52 -1.60 -0.41
N LEU A 54 0.31 -0.56 -0.46
CA LEU A 54 0.70 0.22 0.71
C LEU A 54 -0.26 1.39 0.81
N LEU A 55 -0.97 1.47 1.90
CA LEU A 55 -2.09 2.39 2.05
C LEU A 55 -1.85 3.32 3.23
N ASP A 56 -1.66 4.60 2.95
CA ASP A 56 -1.58 5.61 4.00
C ASP A 56 -2.99 5.91 4.50
N ILE A 57 -3.24 5.62 5.76
CA ILE A 57 -4.57 5.78 6.34
C ILE A 57 -4.82 7.17 6.92
N GLY A 58 -3.81 8.02 6.97
CA GLY A 58 -3.95 9.36 7.52
C GLY A 58 -4.18 10.45 6.47
N MET A 59 -4.66 10.10 5.28
CA MET A 59 -4.77 11.07 4.18
C MET A 59 -5.99 11.96 4.33
N PRO A 60 -5.82 13.30 4.25
CA PRO A 60 -6.97 14.21 4.18
C PRO A 60 -7.75 13.98 2.89
N GLY A 61 -9.06 14.04 2.97
CA GLY A 61 -9.89 13.91 1.78
C GLY A 61 -10.05 12.51 1.22
N MET A 62 -9.30 11.54 1.73
CA MET A 62 -9.47 10.14 1.38
C MET A 62 -9.49 9.31 2.67
N ASP A 63 -10.50 8.48 2.79
CA ASP A 63 -10.60 7.59 3.94
C ASP A 63 -9.94 6.27 3.59
N GLY A 64 -8.75 6.05 4.16
CA GLY A 64 -8.00 4.80 3.95
C GLY A 64 -8.77 3.58 4.42
N ASN A 65 -9.60 3.72 5.45
CA ASN A 65 -10.44 2.64 5.92
C ASN A 65 -11.48 2.24 4.87
N GLN A 66 -12.10 3.22 4.22
CA GLN A 66 -13.05 2.94 3.14
C GLN A 66 -12.37 2.23 1.98
N LEU A 67 -11.19 2.70 1.62
CA LEU A 67 -10.44 2.09 0.52
C LEU A 67 -10.06 0.65 0.87
N ALA A 68 -9.59 0.40 2.08
CA ALA A 68 -9.25 -0.95 2.53
C ALA A 68 -10.48 -1.87 2.46
N ARG A 69 -11.63 -1.37 2.87
CA ARG A 69 -12.88 -2.12 2.81
C ARG A 69 -13.25 -2.48 1.38
N LEU A 70 -13.18 -1.51 0.47
CA LEU A 70 -13.47 -1.73 -0.93
C LEU A 70 -12.54 -2.77 -1.54
N LEU A 71 -11.26 -2.71 -1.22
CA LEU A 71 -10.28 -3.64 -1.75
C LEU A 71 -10.53 -5.06 -1.23
N ARG A 72 -10.88 -5.21 0.04
CA ARG A 72 -11.23 -6.52 0.58
C ARG A 72 -12.49 -7.08 -0.04
N ASP A 73 -13.49 -6.23 -0.26
CA ASP A 73 -14.75 -6.65 -0.87
C ASP A 73 -14.54 -7.11 -2.32
N ARG A 74 -13.65 -6.44 -3.06
CA ARG A 74 -13.42 -6.76 -4.47
C ARG A 74 -12.44 -7.89 -4.68
N TYR A 75 -11.38 -7.93 -3.90
CA TYR A 75 -10.22 -8.79 -4.18
C TYR A 75 -9.96 -9.82 -3.10
N GLY A 76 -10.64 -9.72 -1.96
CA GLY A 76 -10.45 -10.67 -0.86
C GLY A 76 -8.98 -10.72 -0.43
N ASP A 77 -8.42 -11.92 -0.42
CA ASP A 77 -7.03 -12.15 -0.03
C ASP A 77 -6.07 -12.16 -1.21
N ASP A 78 -6.54 -11.81 -2.41
CA ASP A 78 -5.69 -11.81 -3.60
C ASP A 78 -4.64 -10.70 -3.55
N ILE A 79 -4.86 -9.68 -2.73
CA ILE A 79 -3.95 -8.56 -2.57
C ILE A 79 -3.54 -8.48 -1.12
N VAL A 80 -2.23 -8.31 -0.89
CA VAL A 80 -1.71 -8.03 0.45
C VAL A 80 -1.89 -6.55 0.73
N LEU A 81 -2.61 -6.21 1.79
CA LEU A 81 -2.82 -4.83 2.20
C LEU A 81 -1.92 -4.51 3.38
N ILE A 82 -1.12 -3.46 3.25
CA ILE A 82 -0.25 -2.95 4.32
C ILE A 82 -0.65 -1.52 4.61
N ALA A 83 -1.14 -1.26 5.81
CA ALA A 83 -1.47 0.09 6.24
C ALA A 83 -0.21 0.80 6.72
N VAL A 84 -0.07 2.07 6.34
CA VAL A 84 1.02 2.92 6.80
C VAL A 84 0.40 4.01 7.64
N THR A 85 0.83 4.12 8.89
CA THR A 85 0.21 5.05 9.84
C THR A 85 1.22 6.04 10.38
N GLY A 86 0.73 7.21 10.79
CA GLY A 86 1.51 8.15 11.56
C GLY A 86 1.63 7.68 13.02
N ARG A 87 1.82 8.64 13.92
CA ARG A 87 2.03 8.31 15.34
C ARG A 87 0.77 7.95 16.09
N GLU A 88 -0.38 8.30 15.56
CA GLU A 88 -1.61 8.22 16.32
C GLU A 88 -2.31 6.91 16.01
N HIS A 89 -2.10 5.93 16.87
CA HIS A 89 -2.71 4.63 16.76
C HIS A 89 -4.07 4.54 17.43
N ASP A 90 -4.44 5.56 18.19
CA ASP A 90 -5.59 5.51 19.08
C ASP A 90 -6.90 5.92 18.41
N ASP A 91 -6.85 6.28 17.14
CA ASP A 91 -8.03 6.62 16.37
C ASP A 91 -8.82 5.34 16.06
N GLU A 92 -10.13 5.37 16.29
CA GLU A 92 -11.01 4.23 16.01
C GLU A 92 -10.93 3.81 14.54
N ARG A 93 -10.74 4.77 13.63
CA ARG A 93 -10.61 4.47 12.20
C ARG A 93 -9.37 3.65 11.91
N VAL A 94 -8.30 3.89 12.65
CA VAL A 94 -7.07 3.11 12.50
C VAL A 94 -7.32 1.67 12.95
N SER A 95 -8.02 1.48 14.08
CA SER A 95 -8.36 0.14 14.55
C SER A 95 -9.22 -0.63 13.56
N ASP A 96 -10.20 0.03 12.96
CA ASP A 96 -11.03 -0.57 11.92
C ASP A 96 -10.22 -1.00 10.72
N THR A 97 -9.29 -0.15 10.29
CA THR A 97 -8.43 -0.43 9.15
C THR A 97 -7.54 -1.64 9.45
N PHE A 98 -7.01 -1.72 10.66
CA PHE A 98 -6.16 -2.84 11.07
C PHE A 98 -6.87 -4.18 10.96
N ALA A 99 -8.16 -4.20 11.18
CA ALA A 99 -8.94 -5.43 11.05
C ALA A 99 -9.02 -5.94 9.59
N ARG A 100 -8.77 -5.06 8.62
CA ARG A 100 -8.92 -5.38 7.19
C ARG A 100 -7.60 -5.52 6.46
N VAL A 101 -6.49 -5.10 7.07
CA VAL A 101 -5.18 -5.18 6.41
C VAL A 101 -4.42 -6.38 6.95
N ASP A 102 -3.45 -6.82 6.16
CA ASP A 102 -2.60 -7.96 6.55
C ASP A 102 -1.50 -7.54 7.50
N HIS A 103 -0.99 -6.33 7.31
CA HIS A 103 0.11 -5.79 8.12
C HIS A 103 -0.06 -4.29 8.25
N TYR A 104 0.65 -3.72 9.22
CA TYR A 104 0.75 -2.27 9.30
C TYR A 104 2.16 -1.86 9.65
N LEU A 105 2.54 -0.67 9.22
CA LEU A 105 3.84 -0.08 9.50
C LEU A 105 3.63 1.35 9.98
N GLN A 106 4.47 1.77 10.91
CA GLN A 106 4.45 3.13 11.41
C GLN A 106 5.44 3.98 10.62
N LYS A 107 5.06 5.21 10.33
CA LYS A 107 5.96 6.18 9.66
C LYS A 107 7.05 6.61 10.64
N PRO A 108 8.28 6.84 10.16
CA PRO A 108 8.75 6.63 8.78
C PRO A 108 8.90 5.14 8.47
N VAL A 109 8.55 4.76 7.25
CA VAL A 109 8.62 3.37 6.84
C VAL A 109 10.07 2.93 6.70
N ASP A 110 10.42 1.85 7.38
CA ASP A 110 11.73 1.22 7.26
C ASP A 110 11.70 0.29 6.05
N PRO A 111 12.52 0.54 5.01
CA PRO A 111 12.50 -0.31 3.82
C PRO A 111 12.82 -1.77 4.13
N ASP A 112 13.66 -2.04 5.13
CA ASP A 112 14.00 -3.41 5.48
C ASP A 112 12.81 -4.15 6.10
N GLN A 113 12.05 -3.47 6.97
CA GLN A 113 10.83 -4.06 7.51
C GLN A 113 9.81 -4.31 6.42
N LEU A 114 9.68 -3.36 5.51
CA LEU A 114 8.73 -3.48 4.41
C LEU A 114 9.05 -4.68 3.54
N ARG A 115 10.32 -4.85 3.18
CA ARG A 115 10.74 -5.98 2.34
C ARG A 115 10.43 -7.34 2.97
N LYS A 116 10.43 -7.42 4.29
CA LYS A 116 10.08 -8.66 4.98
C LYS A 116 8.62 -9.03 4.84
N LEU A 117 7.76 -8.03 4.61
CA LEU A 117 6.32 -8.21 4.47
C LEU A 117 5.90 -8.46 3.02
N LEU A 118 6.74 -8.06 2.07
CA LEU A 118 6.44 -8.21 0.65
C LEU A 118 6.87 -9.58 0.15
N PRO A 119 6.21 -10.09 -0.92
CA PRO A 119 6.70 -11.30 -1.57
C PRO A 119 8.13 -11.11 -2.07
N PRO A 120 8.95 -12.16 -2.06
CA PRO A 120 10.32 -12.02 -2.54
C PRO A 120 10.35 -11.74 -4.04
N VAL A 121 11.30 -10.88 -4.42
CA VAL A 121 11.52 -10.57 -5.84
C VAL A 121 12.33 -11.70 -6.47
N ALA A 122 11.87 -12.22 -7.60
CA ALA A 122 12.56 -13.25 -8.33
C ALA A 122 13.87 -12.72 -8.94
N GLY A 123 14.89 -13.47 -8.88
CA GLY A 123 16.19 -13.14 -9.45
C GLY A 123 17.19 -12.61 -8.49
#